data_4a6680f0c71b6618f31bd3bda85753ec
#
_entry.id   4a6680f0c71b6618f31bd3bda85753ec
#
_cell.length_a   1.000
_cell.length_b   1.000
_cell.length_c   1.000
_cell.angle_alpha   90.00
_cell.angle_beta   90.00
_cell.angle_gamma   90.00
#
_symmetry.space_group_name_H-M   'P 1'
#
loop_
_entity.id
_entity.type
_entity.pdbx_description
1 polymer ?
#
loop_
_entity_poly.entity_id
_entity_poly.type
_entity_poly.pdbx_seq_one_letter_code
_entity_poly.pdbx_strand_id
1 'polypeptide(L)'
;AFGLRLISQSFSIDTEIYINEIGKEGRWQWWISLNRWGLVLLNQLFQMNTLPIYASNFLTVLFIIAYSIGFNYLFYTYMKEEYKENFLKYQFIFPILFVTNPIFAEQYNFILQNASVAFTVLLIPIILLVIDKARRYKEKYKKYLCYTIAIALLILSFGVYQSVILLYIATVAV
;
A
#
# COMPACT_ATOMS: atom_id res chain seq x y z
N ALA A 1 0.07 -5.47 -17.62
CA ALA A 1 -1.25 -5.88 -17.15
C ALA A 1 -2.19 -4.68 -16.97
N PHE A 2 -1.70 -3.51 -16.49
CA PHE A 2 -2.55 -2.37 -16.11
C PHE A 2 -2.54 -1.19 -17.08
N GLY A 3 -1.87 -1.29 -18.23
CA GLY A 3 -1.76 -0.19 -19.20
C GLY A 3 -3.11 0.34 -19.71
N LEU A 4 -4.10 -0.54 -19.87
CA LEU A 4 -5.45 -0.13 -20.27
C LEU A 4 -6.13 0.74 -19.21
N ARG A 5 -5.84 0.53 -17.92
CA ARG A 5 -6.41 1.32 -16.81
C ARG A 5 -5.86 2.75 -16.72
N LEU A 6 -4.69 3.00 -17.28
CA LEU A 6 -4.16 4.36 -17.39
C LEU A 6 -4.93 5.18 -18.44
N ILE A 7 -5.55 4.51 -19.40
CA ILE A 7 -6.21 5.14 -20.55
C ILE A 7 -7.73 5.07 -20.43
N SER A 8 -8.29 3.96 -19.91
CA SER A 8 -9.73 3.77 -19.74
C SER A 8 -10.21 4.26 -18.38
N GLN A 9 -11.26 5.08 -18.39
CA GLN A 9 -11.92 5.55 -17.19
C GLN A 9 -13.16 4.69 -16.95
N SER A 10 -13.16 3.88 -15.89
CA SER A 10 -14.36 3.23 -15.37
C SER A 10 -14.58 3.71 -13.94
N PHE A 11 -15.76 4.25 -13.67
CA PHE A 11 -16.14 4.73 -12.35
C PHE A 11 -16.91 3.63 -11.60
N SER A 12 -16.61 3.44 -10.34
CA SER A 12 -17.47 2.68 -9.42
C SER A 12 -18.61 3.56 -8.90
N ILE A 13 -19.67 2.95 -8.39
CA ILE A 13 -20.80 3.65 -7.78
C ILE A 13 -20.32 4.62 -6.68
N ASP A 14 -19.37 4.19 -5.86
CA ASP A 14 -18.79 5.02 -4.79
C ASP A 14 -18.12 6.28 -5.35
N THR A 15 -17.49 6.17 -6.52
CA THR A 15 -16.83 7.31 -7.19
C THR A 15 -17.87 8.29 -7.73
N GLU A 16 -18.99 7.81 -8.27
CA GLU A 16 -20.06 8.68 -8.76
C GLU A 16 -20.72 9.47 -7.61
N ILE A 17 -20.98 8.80 -6.47
CA ILE A 17 -21.50 9.46 -5.27
C ILE A 17 -20.54 10.55 -4.81
N TYR A 18 -19.24 10.25 -4.77
CA TYR A 18 -18.23 11.22 -4.34
C TYR A 18 -18.13 12.42 -5.27
N ILE A 19 -18.19 12.22 -6.59
CA ILE A 19 -18.18 13.32 -7.57
C ILE A 19 -19.32 14.30 -7.32
N ASN A 20 -20.50 13.77 -6.99
CA ASN A 20 -21.68 14.59 -6.68
C ASN A 20 -21.56 15.33 -5.32
N GLU A 21 -20.61 14.96 -4.48
CA GLU A 21 -20.35 15.57 -3.18
C GLU A 21 -19.11 16.46 -3.15
N ILE A 22 -18.38 16.56 -4.27
CA ILE A 22 -17.23 17.46 -4.38
C ILE A 22 -17.68 18.90 -4.06
N GLY A 23 -16.98 19.51 -3.08
CA GLY A 23 -17.27 20.88 -2.62
C GLY A 23 -18.31 20.97 -1.51
N LYS A 24 -18.97 19.89 -1.11
CA LYS A 24 -19.88 19.90 0.04
C LYS A 24 -19.10 19.76 1.36
N GLU A 25 -19.54 20.48 2.39
CA GLU A 25 -19.05 20.30 3.75
C GLU A 25 -19.39 18.89 4.22
N GLY A 26 -18.44 18.23 4.89
CA GLY A 26 -18.67 16.90 5.47
C GLY A 26 -18.40 15.70 4.56
N ARG A 27 -17.93 15.89 3.32
CA ARG A 27 -17.61 14.79 2.38
C ARG A 27 -16.69 13.69 2.95
N TRP A 28 -15.83 14.03 3.92
CA TRP A 28 -14.94 13.09 4.58
C TRP A 28 -15.57 12.34 5.76
N GLN A 29 -16.72 12.80 6.25
CA GLN A 29 -17.40 12.20 7.42
C GLN A 29 -17.76 10.74 7.18
N TRP A 30 -18.16 10.40 5.96
CA TRP A 30 -18.43 9.01 5.57
C TRP A 30 -17.22 8.10 5.80
N TRP A 31 -16.03 8.50 5.31
CA TRP A 31 -14.82 7.71 5.47
C TRP A 31 -14.37 7.63 6.94
N ILE A 32 -14.54 8.71 7.68
CA ILE A 32 -14.23 8.76 9.12
C ILE A 32 -15.18 7.86 9.90
N SER A 33 -16.46 7.82 9.58
CA SER A 33 -17.44 6.94 10.23
C SER A 33 -17.16 5.45 9.98
N LEU A 34 -16.50 5.12 8.86
CA LEU A 34 -15.99 3.77 8.55
C LEU A 34 -14.63 3.47 9.18
N ASN A 35 -14.13 4.33 10.08
CA ASN A 35 -12.79 4.25 10.66
C ASN A 35 -11.64 4.30 9.64
N ARG A 36 -11.86 4.92 8.47
CA ARG A 36 -10.87 5.09 7.40
C ARG A 36 -10.22 6.48 7.43
N TRP A 37 -9.90 6.99 8.62
CA TRP A 37 -9.28 8.30 8.79
C TRP A 37 -7.93 8.43 8.08
N GLY A 38 -7.15 7.34 8.00
CA GLY A 38 -5.88 7.31 7.28
C GLY A 38 -6.06 7.51 5.78
N LEU A 39 -7.17 7.03 5.19
CA LEU A 39 -7.52 7.29 3.80
C LEU A 39 -7.73 8.78 3.55
N VAL A 40 -8.46 9.45 4.44
CA VAL A 40 -8.69 10.90 4.36
C VAL A 40 -7.36 11.66 4.42
N LEU A 41 -6.49 11.29 5.36
CA LEU A 41 -5.18 11.90 5.54
C LEU A 41 -4.30 11.72 4.29
N LEU A 42 -4.21 10.52 3.72
CA LEU A 42 -3.42 10.27 2.51
C LEU A 42 -4.01 10.96 1.29
N ASN A 43 -5.33 11.01 1.14
CA ASN A 43 -5.96 11.72 0.04
C ASN A 43 -5.70 13.24 0.11
N GLN A 44 -5.64 13.80 1.31
CA GLN A 44 -5.22 15.20 1.49
C GLN A 44 -3.74 15.39 1.16
N LEU A 45 -2.88 14.49 1.63
CA LEU A 45 -1.44 14.54 1.37
C LEU A 45 -1.11 14.42 -0.13
N PHE A 46 -1.79 13.53 -0.84
CA PHE A 46 -1.62 13.34 -2.28
C PHE A 46 -2.42 14.35 -3.12
N GLN A 47 -3.10 15.31 -2.48
CA GLN A 47 -3.93 16.33 -3.12
C GLN A 47 -5.05 15.74 -3.99
N MET A 48 -5.58 14.57 -3.60
CA MET A 48 -6.67 13.89 -4.33
C MET A 48 -8.05 14.55 -4.10
N ASN A 49 -8.08 15.76 -3.54
CA ASN A 49 -9.31 16.48 -3.22
C ASN A 49 -10.13 16.86 -4.46
N THR A 50 -9.47 17.05 -5.60
CA THR A 50 -10.08 17.44 -6.88
C THR A 50 -10.27 16.28 -7.83
N LEU A 51 -10.10 15.04 -7.35
CA LEU A 51 -10.19 13.80 -8.11
C LEU A 51 -9.30 13.78 -9.38
N PRO A 52 -7.98 13.94 -9.25
CA PRO A 52 -7.08 13.85 -10.40
C PRO A 52 -6.91 12.38 -10.82
N ILE A 53 -7.85 11.85 -11.60
CA ILE A 53 -7.95 10.42 -11.97
C ILE A 53 -6.64 9.88 -12.55
N TYR A 54 -6.03 10.63 -13.46
CA TYR A 54 -4.76 10.21 -14.07
C TYR A 54 -3.62 10.17 -13.06
N ALA A 55 -3.55 11.16 -12.16
CA ALA A 55 -2.54 11.19 -11.11
C ALA A 55 -2.75 10.02 -10.12
N SER A 56 -3.99 9.73 -9.74
CA SER A 56 -4.32 8.61 -8.87
C SER A 56 -3.91 7.27 -9.49
N ASN A 57 -4.26 7.04 -10.76
CA ASN A 57 -3.88 5.82 -11.48
C ASN A 57 -2.36 5.70 -11.66
N PHE A 58 -1.68 6.79 -11.98
CA PHE A 58 -0.24 6.83 -12.11
C PHE A 58 0.45 6.50 -10.78
N LEU A 59 0.06 7.15 -9.68
CA LEU A 59 0.58 6.86 -8.34
C LEU A 59 0.31 5.41 -7.93
N THR A 60 -0.87 4.88 -8.26
CA THR A 60 -1.20 3.48 -7.98
C THR A 60 -0.23 2.54 -8.67
N VAL A 61 0.03 2.72 -9.96
CA VAL A 61 1.00 1.90 -10.71
C VAL A 61 2.40 2.04 -10.12
N LEU A 62 2.81 3.26 -9.78
CA LEU A 62 4.11 3.53 -9.17
C LEU A 62 4.26 2.80 -7.83
N PHE A 63 3.25 2.86 -6.96
CA PHE A 63 3.27 2.15 -5.68
C PHE A 63 3.23 0.63 -5.85
N ILE A 64 2.54 0.10 -6.87
CA ILE A 64 2.57 -1.33 -7.19
C ILE A 64 3.97 -1.79 -7.56
N ILE A 65 4.66 -1.05 -8.40
CA ILE A 65 6.05 -1.35 -8.75
C ILE A 65 6.92 -1.30 -7.49
N ALA A 66 6.78 -0.25 -6.70
CA ALA A 66 7.56 -0.06 -5.49
C ALA A 66 7.33 -1.17 -4.45
N TYR A 67 6.07 -1.58 -4.19
CA TYR A 67 5.82 -2.64 -3.23
C TYR A 67 6.28 -4.02 -3.77
N SER A 68 6.19 -4.27 -5.07
CA SER A 68 6.69 -5.50 -5.66
C SER A 68 8.21 -5.64 -5.47
N ILE A 69 8.95 -4.55 -5.64
CA ILE A 69 10.39 -4.49 -5.35
C ILE A 69 10.63 -4.65 -3.84
N GLY A 70 9.83 -3.97 -3.02
CA GLY A 70 9.94 -4.03 -1.56
C GLY A 70 9.74 -5.44 -1.00
N PHE A 71 8.73 -6.17 -1.47
CA PHE A 71 8.51 -7.57 -1.08
C PHE A 71 9.60 -8.50 -1.58
N ASN A 72 10.08 -8.31 -2.80
CA ASN A 72 11.22 -9.08 -3.32
C ASN A 72 12.46 -8.91 -2.44
N TYR A 73 12.77 -7.67 -2.09
CA TYR A 73 13.90 -7.36 -1.22
C TYR A 73 13.70 -7.94 0.19
N LEU A 74 12.49 -7.87 0.73
CA LEU A 74 12.13 -8.46 2.01
C LEU A 74 12.39 -9.97 2.00
N PHE A 75 11.83 -10.70 1.03
CA PHE A 75 12.02 -12.15 0.93
C PHE A 75 13.47 -12.54 0.74
N TYR A 76 14.22 -11.82 -0.11
CA TYR A 76 15.66 -12.03 -0.27
C TYR A 76 16.42 -11.88 1.05
N THR A 77 16.03 -10.90 1.87
CA THR A 77 16.70 -10.60 3.15
C THR A 77 16.50 -11.72 4.17
N TYR A 78 15.32 -12.36 4.20
CA TYR A 78 14.98 -13.41 5.16
C TYR A 78 15.28 -14.82 4.66
N MET A 79 15.59 -14.96 3.37
CA MET A 79 15.90 -16.27 2.78
C MET A 79 17.25 -16.80 3.26
N LYS A 80 17.33 -18.13 3.45
CA LYS A 80 18.60 -18.81 3.76
C LYS A 80 19.58 -18.66 2.62
N GLU A 81 20.87 -18.57 2.94
CA GLU A 81 21.94 -18.36 1.95
C GLU A 81 21.94 -19.40 0.83
N GLU A 82 21.64 -20.66 1.14
CA GLU A 82 21.59 -21.77 0.17
C GLU A 82 20.56 -21.58 -0.97
N TYR A 83 19.49 -20.77 -0.71
CA TYR A 83 18.41 -20.54 -1.70
C TYR A 83 18.55 -19.19 -2.42
N LYS A 84 19.46 -18.31 -1.97
CA LYS A 84 19.60 -16.95 -2.53
C LYS A 84 19.96 -16.95 -4.00
N GLU A 85 20.85 -17.83 -4.43
CA GLU A 85 21.24 -17.94 -5.85
C GLU A 85 20.06 -18.31 -6.73
N ASN A 86 19.29 -19.32 -6.32
CA ASN A 86 18.08 -19.75 -7.03
C ASN A 86 17.00 -18.65 -7.01
N PHE A 87 16.84 -17.94 -5.89
CA PHE A 87 15.91 -16.83 -5.79
C PHE A 87 16.26 -15.72 -6.79
N LEU A 88 17.51 -15.32 -6.91
CA LEU A 88 17.95 -14.29 -7.87
C LEU A 88 17.65 -14.69 -9.31
N LYS A 89 17.76 -15.98 -9.63
CA LYS A 89 17.43 -16.51 -10.96
C LYS A 89 15.94 -16.38 -11.29
N TYR A 90 15.07 -16.54 -10.27
CA TYR A 90 13.62 -16.57 -10.43
C TYR A 90 12.90 -15.38 -9.78
N GLN A 91 13.64 -14.34 -9.39
CA GLN A 91 13.12 -13.19 -8.64
C GLN A 91 11.93 -12.46 -9.28
N PHE A 92 11.75 -12.59 -10.60
CA PHE A 92 10.65 -11.95 -11.32
C PHE A 92 9.31 -12.71 -11.22
N ILE A 93 9.35 -14.00 -10.86
CA ILE A 93 8.13 -14.82 -10.78
C ILE A 93 7.17 -14.28 -9.74
N PHE A 94 7.66 -13.99 -8.52
CA PHE A 94 6.82 -13.48 -7.45
C PHE A 94 6.16 -12.14 -7.80
N PRO A 95 6.88 -11.08 -8.22
CA PRO A 95 6.27 -9.82 -8.63
C PRO A 95 5.22 -10.00 -9.75
N ILE A 96 5.49 -10.84 -10.74
CA ILE A 96 4.54 -11.08 -11.82
C ILE A 96 3.26 -11.71 -11.27
N LEU A 97 3.35 -12.79 -10.51
CA LEU A 97 2.19 -13.47 -9.93
C LEU A 97 1.43 -12.57 -8.97
N PHE A 98 2.15 -11.78 -8.16
CA PHE A 98 1.55 -10.89 -7.19
C PHE A 98 0.78 -9.76 -7.88
N VAL A 99 1.39 -9.08 -8.86
CA VAL A 99 0.78 -7.96 -9.58
C VAL A 99 -0.35 -8.41 -10.52
N THR A 100 -0.28 -9.62 -11.07
CA THR A 100 -1.34 -10.14 -11.95
C THR A 100 -2.51 -10.76 -11.20
N ASN A 101 -2.48 -10.78 -9.86
CA ASN A 101 -3.58 -11.28 -9.06
C ASN A 101 -4.86 -10.46 -9.32
N PRO A 102 -6.00 -11.10 -9.62
CA PRO A 102 -7.26 -10.42 -9.96
C PRO A 102 -7.77 -9.44 -8.90
N ILE A 103 -7.46 -9.70 -7.62
CA ILE A 103 -7.88 -8.84 -6.51
C ILE A 103 -7.31 -7.41 -6.63
N PHE A 104 -6.10 -7.28 -7.17
CA PHE A 104 -5.53 -5.94 -7.42
C PHE A 104 -6.20 -5.26 -8.61
N ALA A 105 -6.63 -6.01 -9.63
CA ALA A 105 -7.39 -5.45 -10.74
C ALA A 105 -8.73 -4.87 -10.28
N GLU A 106 -9.39 -5.50 -9.32
CA GLU A 106 -10.63 -5.01 -8.72
C GLU A 106 -10.40 -3.72 -7.92
N GLN A 107 -9.31 -3.65 -7.14
CA GLN A 107 -8.96 -2.44 -6.38
C GLN A 107 -8.80 -1.20 -7.27
N TYR A 108 -8.38 -1.36 -8.53
CA TYR A 108 -8.28 -0.25 -9.48
C TYR A 108 -9.61 0.40 -9.85
N ASN A 109 -10.74 -0.29 -9.64
CA ASN A 109 -12.06 0.28 -9.88
C ASN A 109 -12.40 1.36 -8.84
N PHE A 110 -11.74 1.36 -7.68
CA PHE A 110 -11.96 2.32 -6.60
C PHE A 110 -10.98 3.48 -6.69
N ILE A 111 -11.14 4.36 -7.67
CA ILE A 111 -10.21 5.46 -7.99
C ILE A 111 -9.88 6.35 -6.79
N LEU A 112 -10.85 6.56 -5.89
CA LEU A 112 -10.68 7.40 -4.70
C LEU A 112 -9.72 6.84 -3.65
N GLN A 113 -9.48 5.54 -3.66
CA GLN A 113 -8.69 4.87 -2.63
C GLN A 113 -7.54 4.04 -3.20
N ASN A 114 -7.48 3.82 -4.52
CA ASN A 114 -6.51 2.92 -5.13
C ASN A 114 -5.06 3.31 -4.82
N ALA A 115 -4.68 4.59 -4.98
CA ALA A 115 -3.34 5.07 -4.68
C ALA A 115 -3.00 4.94 -3.19
N SER A 116 -3.94 5.31 -2.30
CA SER A 116 -3.74 5.23 -0.85
C SER A 116 -3.64 3.79 -0.36
N VAL A 117 -4.45 2.86 -0.91
CA VAL A 117 -4.36 1.43 -0.60
C VAL A 117 -3.05 0.84 -1.13
N ALA A 118 -2.65 1.14 -2.36
CA ALA A 118 -1.37 0.66 -2.91
C ALA A 118 -0.17 1.18 -2.09
N PHE A 119 -0.25 2.42 -1.61
CA PHE A 119 0.75 2.98 -0.70
C PHE A 119 0.84 2.20 0.62
N THR A 120 -0.30 1.84 1.23
CA THR A 120 -0.28 1.07 2.49
C THR A 120 0.25 -0.35 2.31
N VAL A 121 0.02 -0.97 1.17
CA VAL A 121 0.65 -2.27 0.84
C VAL A 121 2.17 -2.12 0.75
N LEU A 122 2.68 -1.01 0.19
CA LEU A 122 4.12 -0.71 0.19
C LEU A 122 4.69 -0.54 1.60
N LEU A 123 3.89 -0.03 2.56
CA LEU A 123 4.37 0.14 3.93
C LEU A 123 4.68 -1.20 4.62
N ILE A 124 4.06 -2.32 4.23
CA ILE A 124 4.27 -3.63 4.86
C ILE A 124 5.75 -4.06 4.82
N PRO A 125 6.41 -4.19 3.66
CA PRO A 125 7.82 -4.54 3.61
C PRO A 125 8.71 -3.50 4.31
N ILE A 126 8.37 -2.21 4.23
CA ILE A 126 9.10 -1.15 4.93
C ILE A 126 9.02 -1.34 6.44
N ILE A 127 7.83 -1.58 7.01
CA ILE A 127 7.62 -1.81 8.44
C ILE A 127 8.46 -2.99 8.92
N LEU A 128 8.42 -4.12 8.19
CA LEU A 128 9.17 -5.31 8.55
C LEU A 128 10.69 -5.10 8.51
N LEU A 129 11.19 -4.40 7.50
CA LEU A 129 12.61 -4.04 7.39
C LEU A 129 13.04 -3.07 8.51
N VAL A 130 12.19 -2.12 8.90
CA VAL A 130 12.45 -1.21 10.03
C VAL A 130 12.50 -1.99 11.34
N ILE A 131 11.61 -2.96 11.56
CA ILE A 131 11.63 -3.82 12.74
C ILE A 131 12.90 -4.66 12.78
N ASP A 132 13.30 -5.26 11.66
CA ASP A 132 14.54 -6.03 11.59
C ASP A 132 15.77 -5.16 11.90
N LYS A 133 15.83 -3.97 11.31
CA LYS A 133 16.88 -3.00 11.61
C LYS A 133 16.90 -2.61 13.09
N ALA A 134 15.71 -2.45 13.72
CA ALA A 134 15.61 -2.16 15.15
C ALA A 134 16.23 -3.27 16.03
N ARG A 135 16.07 -4.55 15.63
CA ARG A 135 16.66 -5.69 16.34
C ARG A 135 18.18 -5.67 16.34
N ARG A 136 18.79 -5.13 15.29
CA ARG A 136 20.26 -5.08 15.11
C ARG A 136 20.93 -3.90 15.84
N TYR A 137 20.17 -2.86 16.25
CA TYR A 137 20.73 -1.74 16.98
C TYR A 137 21.10 -2.09 18.41
N LYS A 138 22.34 -1.77 18.81
CA LYS A 138 22.83 -1.86 20.20
C LYS A 138 22.33 -0.69 21.06
N GLU A 139 22.18 0.48 20.46
CA GLU A 139 21.74 1.70 21.14
C GLU A 139 20.23 1.65 21.38
N LYS A 140 19.84 1.69 22.63
CA LYS A 140 18.41 1.62 23.06
C LYS A 140 17.56 2.70 22.41
N TYR A 141 18.06 3.94 22.32
CA TYR A 141 17.33 5.06 21.70
C TYR A 141 16.96 4.79 20.24
N LYS A 142 17.93 4.38 19.43
CA LYS A 142 17.70 4.06 18.02
C LYS A 142 16.72 2.90 17.83
N LYS A 143 16.84 1.89 18.71
CA LYS A 143 15.93 0.76 18.73
C LYS A 143 14.49 1.18 19.00
N TYR A 144 14.24 1.96 20.06
CA TYR A 144 12.90 2.46 20.37
C TYR A 144 12.35 3.38 19.28
N LEU A 145 13.17 4.28 18.74
CA LEU A 145 12.75 5.14 17.63
C LEU A 145 12.24 4.34 16.43
N CYS A 146 12.97 3.28 16.03
CA CYS A 146 12.53 2.44 14.92
C CYS A 146 11.22 1.70 15.24
N TYR A 147 11.03 1.18 16.46
CA TYR A 147 9.76 0.57 16.82
C TYR A 147 8.60 1.57 16.84
N THR A 148 8.82 2.78 17.33
CA THR A 148 7.80 3.83 17.30
C THR A 148 7.39 4.17 15.86
N ILE A 149 8.36 4.31 14.96
CA ILE A 149 8.10 4.55 13.53
C ILE A 149 7.31 3.37 12.93
N ALA A 150 7.72 2.13 13.19
CA ALA A 150 7.03 0.95 12.67
C ALA A 150 5.57 0.87 13.15
N ILE A 151 5.33 1.15 14.44
CA ILE A 151 3.98 1.18 15.01
C ILE A 151 3.14 2.32 14.38
N ALA A 152 3.70 3.51 14.23
CA ALA A 152 3.01 4.63 13.61
C ALA A 152 2.59 4.33 12.16
N LEU A 153 3.49 3.74 11.36
CA LEU A 153 3.19 3.31 10.00
C LEU A 153 2.14 2.19 9.96
N LEU A 154 2.15 1.27 10.92
CA LEU A 154 1.15 0.20 11.03
C LEU A 154 -0.23 0.77 11.34
N ILE A 155 -0.33 1.69 12.31
CA ILE A 155 -1.58 2.38 12.67
C ILE A 155 -2.12 3.16 11.45
N LEU A 156 -1.26 3.87 10.72
CA LEU A 156 -1.65 4.56 9.49
C LEU A 156 -2.21 3.58 8.47
N SER A 157 -1.54 2.44 8.24
CA SER A 157 -1.98 1.44 7.26
C SER A 157 -3.37 0.90 7.59
N PHE A 158 -3.65 0.64 8.87
CA PHE A 158 -4.98 0.18 9.30
C PHE A 158 -6.05 1.27 9.20
N GLY A 159 -5.67 2.52 9.45
CA GLY A 159 -6.56 3.67 9.28
C GLY A 159 -6.93 3.95 7.82
N VAL A 160 -6.16 3.43 6.86
CA VAL A 160 -6.48 3.53 5.42
C VAL A 160 -7.40 2.40 4.99
N TYR A 161 -6.98 1.16 5.22
CA TYR A 161 -7.73 -0.02 4.78
C TYR A 161 -7.49 -1.21 5.72
N GLN A 162 -8.52 -1.59 6.45
CA GLN A 162 -8.42 -2.59 7.51
C GLN A 162 -7.98 -3.97 7.01
N SER A 163 -8.33 -4.35 5.79
CA SER A 163 -7.94 -5.65 5.21
C SER A 163 -6.43 -5.79 4.97
N VAL A 164 -5.66 -4.69 5.02
CA VAL A 164 -4.18 -4.73 4.95
C VAL A 164 -3.58 -5.54 6.10
N ILE A 165 -4.28 -5.66 7.23
CA ILE A 165 -3.85 -6.50 8.36
C ILE A 165 -3.67 -7.97 7.94
N LEU A 166 -4.55 -8.49 7.10
CA LEU A 166 -4.47 -9.88 6.63
C LEU A 166 -3.22 -10.11 5.80
N LEU A 167 -2.89 -9.15 4.92
CA LEU A 167 -1.67 -9.22 4.13
C LEU A 167 -0.42 -9.10 4.99
N TYR A 168 -0.46 -8.22 6.03
CA TYR A 168 0.63 -8.11 7.00
C TYR A 168 0.85 -9.43 7.76
N ILE A 169 -0.21 -10.04 8.28
CA ILE A 169 -0.15 -11.33 9.00
C ILE A 169 0.39 -12.42 8.07
N ALA A 170 -0.12 -12.51 6.84
CA ALA A 170 0.36 -13.47 5.86
C ALA A 170 1.86 -13.31 5.56
N THR A 171 2.34 -12.05 5.45
CA THR A 171 3.76 -11.77 5.18
C THR A 171 4.66 -12.14 6.37
N VAL A 172 4.17 -12.00 7.61
CA VAL A 172 4.93 -12.37 8.82
C VAL A 172 4.96 -13.88 9.02
N ALA A 173 3.96 -14.61 8.53
CA ALA A 173 3.84 -16.06 8.69
C ALA A 173 4.73 -16.87 7.72
N VAL A 174 5.25 -16.24 6.68
CA VAL A 174 6.17 -16.84 5.67
C VAL A 174 7.63 -16.62 6.08
#